data_787ba303343c7950eee8d3b94cefd9a5
#
_entry.id   787ba303343c7950eee8d3b94cefd9a5
#
_cell.length_a   1.000
_cell.length_b   1.000
_cell.length_c   1.000
_cell.angle_alpha   90.00
_cell.angle_beta   90.00
_cell.angle_gamma   90.00
#
_symmetry.space_group_name_H-M   'P 1'
#
loop_
_entity.id
_entity.type
_entity.pdbx_description
1 polymer ?
#
loop_
_entity_poly.entity_id
_entity_poly.type
_entity_poly.pdbx_seq_one_letter_code
_entity_poly.pdbx_strand_id
1 'polypeptide(L)'
;MLNGKAYPGADANASGTAAVVLLAEMFTAMKSVGSTFGTNIIFAGLDAKEMDMAGSAALWKSIREGRLTDPVTGRKITKDKITLMVNIDQIGSSLSPITKGREDYILMLGSQTLVAVRKNLLFSCNSTYDIGLDICLSYYGSRQFTDFFWKLSDQKIFADNGIPSVMFTSGITMNNNKLRDKVSTLNMDVLRKRIYLIYHWVETML
;
A
#
# COMPACT_ATOMS: atom_id res chain seq x y z
N MET A 1 12.92 -7.64 -18.68
CA MET A 1 12.43 -7.90 -20.07
C MET A 1 12.42 -9.40 -20.30
N LEU A 2 11.30 -9.99 -20.61
CA LEU A 2 11.21 -11.40 -21.02
C LEU A 2 11.08 -11.41 -22.55
N ASN A 3 11.93 -12.14 -23.24
CA ASN A 3 11.96 -12.25 -24.71
C ASN A 3 12.06 -10.90 -25.45
N GLY A 4 12.84 -9.96 -24.94
CA GLY A 4 13.05 -8.64 -25.56
C GLY A 4 11.86 -7.67 -25.52
N LYS A 5 10.74 -8.05 -24.85
CA LYS A 5 9.57 -7.20 -24.73
C LYS A 5 9.48 -6.59 -23.32
N ALA A 6 9.25 -5.28 -23.25
CA ALA A 6 8.95 -4.59 -22.01
C ALA A 6 7.50 -4.88 -21.60
N TYR A 7 7.29 -5.23 -20.33
CA TYR A 7 5.95 -5.28 -19.75
C TYR A 7 5.60 -3.87 -19.26
N PRO A 8 4.46 -3.30 -19.66
CA PRO A 8 4.11 -1.93 -19.28
C PRO A 8 3.94 -1.74 -17.76
N GLY A 9 3.35 -2.74 -17.06
CA GLY A 9 3.22 -2.72 -15.60
C GLY A 9 2.38 -1.57 -15.06
N ALA A 10 1.35 -1.14 -15.81
CA ALA A 10 0.55 0.01 -15.44
C ALA A 10 -0.18 -0.19 -14.10
N ASP A 11 -0.73 -1.38 -13.88
CA ASP A 11 -1.30 -1.74 -12.59
C ASP A 11 -0.26 -2.38 -11.66
N ALA A 12 0.57 -3.27 -12.18
CA ALA A 12 1.54 -4.02 -11.39
C ALA A 12 3.01 -3.55 -11.63
N ASN A 13 3.55 -2.50 -10.94
CA ASN A 13 2.90 -1.75 -9.86
C ASN A 13 3.04 -0.23 -10.07
N ALA A 14 2.92 0.29 -11.31
CA ALA A 14 2.98 1.74 -11.52
C ALA A 14 1.82 2.49 -10.82
N SER A 15 0.63 1.85 -10.70
CA SER A 15 -0.50 2.41 -9.96
C SER A 15 -0.17 2.65 -8.48
N GLY A 16 0.46 1.68 -7.82
CA GLY A 16 0.89 1.82 -6.42
C GLY A 16 2.04 2.81 -6.25
N THR A 17 3.01 2.81 -7.19
CA THR A 17 4.10 3.78 -7.18
C THR A 17 3.58 5.21 -7.32
N ALA A 18 2.68 5.46 -8.27
CA ALA A 18 2.04 6.76 -8.45
C ALA A 18 1.26 7.19 -7.20
N ALA A 19 0.57 6.25 -6.55
CA ALA A 19 -0.11 6.52 -5.29
C ALA A 19 0.85 6.99 -4.19
N VAL A 20 2.00 6.31 -4.02
CA VAL A 20 3.01 6.70 -3.02
C VAL A 20 3.55 8.11 -3.30
N VAL A 21 3.84 8.43 -4.57
CA VAL A 21 4.31 9.78 -4.97
C VAL A 21 3.24 10.82 -4.65
N LEU A 22 1.99 10.59 -5.06
CA LEU A 22 0.90 11.53 -4.81
C LEU A 22 0.64 11.72 -3.31
N LEU A 23 0.67 10.65 -2.52
CA LEU A 23 0.55 10.76 -1.06
C LEU A 23 1.68 11.61 -0.46
N ALA A 24 2.93 11.44 -0.93
CA ALA A 24 4.05 12.25 -0.48
C ALA A 24 3.86 13.74 -0.81
N GLU A 25 3.35 14.05 -2.00
CA GLU A 25 3.01 15.42 -2.41
C GLU A 25 1.89 16.00 -1.52
N MET A 26 0.82 15.24 -1.27
CA MET A 26 -0.31 15.69 -0.44
C MET A 26 0.13 15.99 1.00
N PHE A 27 0.89 15.11 1.65
CA PHE A 27 1.40 15.35 3.00
C PHE A 27 2.41 16.49 3.07
N THR A 28 3.21 16.68 2.03
CA THR A 28 4.13 17.81 1.92
C THR A 28 3.36 19.13 1.79
N ALA A 29 2.30 19.16 0.98
CA ALA A 29 1.44 20.31 0.84
C ALA A 29 0.74 20.66 2.16
N MET A 30 0.21 19.68 2.89
CA MET A 30 -0.37 19.89 4.23
C MET A 30 0.63 20.52 5.19
N LYS A 31 1.86 20.03 5.20
CA LYS A 31 2.92 20.60 6.04
C LYS A 31 3.24 22.03 5.65
N SER A 32 3.23 22.37 4.36
CA SER A 32 3.54 23.72 3.87
C SER A 32 2.50 24.77 4.29
N VAL A 33 1.25 24.35 4.55
CA VAL A 33 0.18 25.22 5.05
C VAL A 33 0.05 25.22 6.58
N GLY A 34 1.05 24.67 7.28
CA GLY A 34 1.15 24.74 8.74
C GLY A 34 0.59 23.55 9.51
N SER A 35 0.18 22.47 8.84
CA SER A 35 -0.20 21.24 9.55
C SER A 35 1.00 20.64 10.28
N THR A 36 0.78 20.25 11.53
CA THR A 36 1.78 19.56 12.35
C THR A 36 1.36 18.11 12.56
N PHE A 37 2.29 17.20 12.35
CA PHE A 37 2.07 15.78 12.56
C PHE A 37 2.88 15.28 13.77
N GLY A 38 2.26 14.44 14.58
CA GLY A 38 2.92 13.81 15.73
C GLY A 38 3.86 12.67 15.35
N THR A 39 3.82 12.24 14.09
CA THR A 39 4.59 11.09 13.57
C THR A 39 5.22 11.43 12.24
N ASN A 40 6.43 10.94 11.98
CA ASN A 40 7.09 11.07 10.67
C ASN A 40 6.60 9.98 9.71
N ILE A 41 6.53 10.31 8.42
CA ILE A 41 6.25 9.36 7.36
C ILE A 41 7.52 9.14 6.53
N ILE A 42 7.80 7.89 6.20
CA ILE A 42 8.83 7.51 5.23
C ILE A 42 8.13 7.00 3.98
N PHE A 43 8.27 7.70 2.88
CA PHE A 43 7.83 7.23 1.57
C PHE A 43 8.96 6.46 0.92
N ALA A 44 8.71 5.19 0.54
CA ALA A 44 9.72 4.31 -0.02
C ALA A 44 9.24 3.67 -1.32
N GLY A 45 9.96 3.87 -2.41
CA GLY A 45 9.85 3.07 -3.62
C GLY A 45 10.76 1.85 -3.49
N LEU A 46 10.18 0.65 -3.44
CA LEU A 46 10.93 -0.59 -3.31
C LEU A 46 11.07 -1.26 -4.67
N ASP A 47 12.26 -1.78 -4.97
CA ASP A 47 12.57 -2.45 -6.21
C ASP A 47 12.68 -3.98 -6.01
N ALA A 48 12.79 -4.71 -7.12
CA ALA A 48 13.12 -6.13 -7.13
C ALA A 48 12.16 -7.04 -6.34
N LYS A 49 10.86 -6.72 -6.35
CA LYS A 49 9.82 -7.58 -5.74
C LYS A 49 9.86 -9.00 -6.31
N GLU A 50 9.98 -9.13 -7.64
CA GLU A 50 10.05 -10.42 -8.34
C GLU A 50 11.36 -11.21 -8.07
N MET A 51 12.31 -10.60 -7.36
CA MET A 51 13.54 -11.23 -6.85
C MET A 51 13.42 -11.50 -5.35
N ASP A 52 12.36 -12.16 -4.96
CA ASP A 52 12.04 -12.49 -3.56
C ASP A 52 12.02 -11.24 -2.64
N MET A 53 11.41 -10.17 -3.13
CA MET A 53 11.25 -8.90 -2.38
C MET A 53 12.58 -8.31 -1.91
N ALA A 54 13.62 -8.38 -2.75
CA ALA A 54 14.98 -7.97 -2.40
C ALA A 54 15.07 -6.51 -1.94
N GLY A 55 14.24 -5.61 -2.50
CA GLY A 55 14.18 -4.21 -2.09
C GLY A 55 13.73 -4.02 -0.64
N SER A 56 12.64 -4.66 -0.24
CA SER A 56 12.15 -4.61 1.14
C SER A 56 13.11 -5.31 2.12
N ALA A 57 13.75 -6.39 1.69
CA ALA A 57 14.79 -7.05 2.48
C ALA A 57 16.00 -6.13 2.71
N ALA A 58 16.43 -5.37 1.69
CA ALA A 58 17.52 -4.41 1.80
C ALA A 58 17.17 -3.23 2.73
N LEU A 59 15.94 -2.71 2.62
CA LEU A 59 15.43 -1.67 3.53
C LEU A 59 15.39 -2.18 4.97
N TRP A 60 14.82 -3.37 5.18
CA TRP A 60 14.78 -3.98 6.51
C TRP A 60 16.18 -4.21 7.09
N LYS A 61 17.12 -4.70 6.28
CA LYS A 61 18.51 -4.84 6.68
C LYS A 61 19.12 -3.50 7.11
N SER A 62 18.85 -2.42 6.38
CA SER A 62 19.35 -1.07 6.71
C SER A 62 18.79 -0.56 8.03
N ILE A 63 17.52 -0.83 8.35
CA ILE A 63 16.90 -0.51 9.63
C ILE A 63 17.55 -1.30 10.75
N ARG A 64 17.68 -2.62 10.60
CA ARG A 64 18.25 -3.52 11.60
C ARG A 64 19.72 -3.19 11.93
N GLU A 65 20.49 -2.80 10.94
CA GLU A 65 21.89 -2.43 11.08
C GLU A 65 22.08 -0.95 11.52
N GLY A 66 20.99 -0.21 11.73
CA GLY A 66 21.04 1.19 12.14
C GLY A 66 21.67 2.14 11.09
N ARG A 67 21.55 1.78 9.80
CA ARG A 67 22.06 2.60 8.69
C ARG A 67 21.03 3.61 8.19
N LEU A 68 19.75 3.42 8.50
CA LEU A 68 18.71 4.37 8.18
C LEU A 68 18.64 5.44 9.27
N THR A 69 18.75 6.69 8.88
CA THR A 69 18.70 7.83 9.80
C THR A 69 17.66 8.85 9.36
N ASP A 70 17.06 9.52 10.31
CA ASP A 70 16.22 10.69 10.08
C ASP A 70 17.12 11.83 9.54
N PRO A 71 16.84 12.38 8.35
CA PRO A 71 17.69 13.40 7.71
C PRO A 71 17.69 14.74 8.46
N VAL A 72 16.70 15.00 9.31
CA VAL A 72 16.57 16.25 10.05
C VAL A 72 17.30 16.16 11.40
N THR A 73 17.09 15.06 12.12
CA THR A 73 17.62 14.91 13.49
C THR A 73 18.91 14.09 13.56
N GLY A 74 19.30 13.40 12.49
CA GLY A 74 20.41 12.46 12.45
C GLY A 74 20.20 11.19 13.28
N ARG A 75 19.04 11.03 13.92
CA ARG A 75 18.75 9.88 14.77
C ARG A 75 18.50 8.63 13.93
N LYS A 76 18.99 7.49 14.41
CA LYS A 76 18.73 6.20 13.79
C LYS A 76 17.26 5.84 13.85
N ILE A 77 16.75 5.37 12.73
CA ILE A 77 15.41 4.79 12.64
C ILE A 77 15.56 3.31 12.94
N THR A 78 15.03 2.91 14.08
CA THR A 78 15.09 1.53 14.59
C THR A 78 13.72 0.89 14.56
N LYS A 79 13.65 -0.43 14.65
CA LYS A 79 12.41 -1.20 14.60
C LYS A 79 11.33 -0.66 15.56
N ASP A 80 11.72 -0.34 16.79
CA ASP A 80 10.84 0.15 17.87
C ASP A 80 10.21 1.53 17.57
N LYS A 81 10.77 2.26 16.61
CA LYS A 81 10.24 3.55 16.12
C LYS A 81 9.22 3.41 14.98
N ILE A 82 9.10 2.22 14.39
CA ILE A 82 8.18 1.99 13.28
C ILE A 82 6.85 1.48 13.84
N THR A 83 5.83 2.29 13.76
CA THR A 83 4.50 1.99 14.34
C THR A 83 3.56 1.33 13.36
N LEU A 84 3.84 1.45 12.06
CA LEU A 84 3.01 0.91 10.97
C LEU A 84 3.81 0.86 9.67
N MET A 85 3.66 -0.22 8.93
CA MET A 85 4.06 -0.33 7.52
C MET A 85 2.83 -0.43 6.64
N VAL A 86 2.72 0.46 5.65
CA VAL A 86 1.64 0.46 4.66
C VAL A 86 2.24 0.15 3.30
N ASN A 87 1.85 -0.97 2.72
CA ASN A 87 2.23 -1.34 1.36
C ASN A 87 1.07 -1.07 0.40
N ILE A 88 1.38 -0.58 -0.80
CA ILE A 88 0.41 -0.34 -1.87
C ILE A 88 0.88 -1.12 -3.09
N ASP A 89 0.17 -2.21 -3.40
CA ASP A 89 0.56 -3.12 -4.47
C ASP A 89 -0.64 -3.42 -5.36
N GLN A 90 -0.59 -2.80 -6.57
CA GLN A 90 -1.63 -2.76 -7.61
C GLN A 90 -3.03 -2.35 -7.11
N ILE A 91 -3.32 -1.07 -7.29
CA ILE A 91 -4.61 -0.48 -6.91
C ILE A 91 -5.34 0.21 -8.07
N GLY A 92 -4.89 0.02 -9.32
CA GLY A 92 -5.42 0.72 -10.49
C GLY A 92 -6.52 -0.03 -11.24
N SER A 93 -6.54 -1.35 -11.17
CA SER A 93 -7.53 -2.20 -11.83
C SER A 93 -8.60 -2.69 -10.86
N SER A 94 -9.57 -3.44 -11.39
CA SER A 94 -10.61 -4.07 -10.60
C SER A 94 -10.74 -5.56 -10.93
N LEU A 95 -10.89 -6.38 -9.91
CA LEU A 95 -11.10 -7.83 -10.02
C LEU A 95 -12.57 -8.14 -9.73
N SER A 96 -13.36 -8.13 -10.78
CA SER A 96 -14.83 -8.28 -10.76
C SER A 96 -15.38 -9.38 -9.83
N PRO A 97 -14.79 -10.58 -9.75
CA PRO A 97 -15.29 -11.63 -8.86
C PRO A 97 -15.27 -11.30 -7.36
N ILE A 98 -14.43 -10.34 -6.92
CA ILE A 98 -14.32 -10.01 -5.48
C ILE A 98 -15.60 -9.37 -4.95
N THR A 99 -16.22 -8.50 -5.75
CA THR A 99 -17.33 -7.66 -5.32
C THR A 99 -18.61 -7.90 -6.13
N LYS A 100 -18.80 -9.09 -6.68
CA LYS A 100 -19.97 -9.44 -7.48
C LYS A 100 -20.27 -8.45 -8.63
N GLY A 101 -19.22 -7.99 -9.30
CA GLY A 101 -19.32 -7.06 -10.44
C GLY A 101 -19.19 -5.58 -10.08
N ARG A 102 -19.08 -5.20 -8.80
CA ARG A 102 -18.78 -3.82 -8.41
C ARG A 102 -17.28 -3.54 -8.59
N GLU A 103 -16.94 -2.35 -9.06
CA GLU A 103 -15.54 -1.93 -9.23
C GLU A 103 -15.04 -1.06 -8.07
N ASP A 104 -15.96 -0.37 -7.37
CA ASP A 104 -15.69 0.54 -6.27
C ASP A 104 -15.37 -0.23 -4.99
N TYR A 105 -14.19 -0.85 -4.92
CA TYR A 105 -13.72 -1.57 -3.75
C TYR A 105 -12.22 -1.41 -3.54
N ILE A 106 -11.76 -1.75 -2.34
CA ILE A 106 -10.36 -1.90 -1.98
C ILE A 106 -10.19 -3.05 -1.00
N LEU A 107 -9.13 -3.83 -1.15
CA LEU A 107 -8.75 -4.80 -0.13
C LEU A 107 -7.69 -4.17 0.79
N MET A 108 -7.86 -4.36 2.10
CA MET A 108 -6.81 -4.13 3.09
C MET A 108 -6.46 -5.47 3.74
N LEU A 109 -5.40 -6.10 3.27
CA LEU A 109 -4.88 -7.32 3.86
C LEU A 109 -3.96 -7.00 5.05
N GLY A 110 -3.86 -7.90 6.02
CA GLY A 110 -3.05 -7.66 7.22
C GLY A 110 -3.79 -6.96 8.35
N SER A 111 -5.10 -6.80 8.26
CA SER A 111 -5.92 -6.13 9.29
C SER A 111 -5.79 -6.75 10.68
N GLN A 112 -5.42 -8.03 10.76
CA GLN A 112 -5.15 -8.75 12.02
C GLN A 112 -3.89 -8.26 12.74
N THR A 113 -2.99 -7.54 12.06
CA THR A 113 -1.80 -6.94 12.68
C THR A 113 -2.10 -5.59 13.34
N LEU A 114 -3.26 -5.01 13.04
CA LEU A 114 -3.67 -3.70 13.53
C LEU A 114 -4.46 -3.81 14.84
N VAL A 115 -4.29 -2.81 15.70
CA VAL A 115 -5.24 -2.57 16.78
C VAL A 115 -6.61 -2.17 16.22
N ALA A 116 -7.69 -2.53 16.93
CA ALA A 116 -9.06 -2.34 16.44
C ALA A 116 -9.36 -0.88 16.04
N VAL A 117 -8.84 0.09 16.76
CA VAL A 117 -9.03 1.52 16.47
C VAL A 117 -8.54 1.87 15.07
N ARG A 118 -7.30 1.48 14.71
CA ARG A 118 -6.75 1.78 13.37
C ARG A 118 -7.55 1.15 12.24
N LYS A 119 -8.04 -0.07 12.45
CA LYS A 119 -8.93 -0.73 11.49
C LYS A 119 -10.25 0.01 11.34
N ASN A 120 -10.88 0.40 12.43
CA ASN A 120 -12.17 1.09 12.41
C ASN A 120 -12.07 2.49 11.78
N LEU A 121 -10.96 3.20 11.98
CA LEU A 121 -10.69 4.48 11.33
C LEU A 121 -10.78 4.40 9.80
N LEU A 122 -10.37 3.28 9.17
CA LEU A 122 -10.49 3.14 7.72
C LEU A 122 -11.96 3.20 7.25
N PHE A 123 -12.85 2.52 7.95
CA PHE A 123 -14.29 2.55 7.64
C PHE A 123 -14.89 3.92 7.96
N SER A 124 -14.47 4.54 9.06
CA SER A 124 -14.90 5.90 9.42
C SER A 124 -14.48 6.92 8.36
N CYS A 125 -13.24 6.87 7.88
CA CYS A 125 -12.78 7.76 6.81
C CYS A 125 -13.60 7.57 5.52
N ASN A 126 -13.86 6.32 5.12
CA ASN A 126 -14.68 6.03 3.94
C ASN A 126 -16.07 6.66 4.03
N SER A 127 -16.69 6.64 5.22
CA SER A 127 -18.00 7.21 5.48
C SER A 127 -17.95 8.74 5.62
N THR A 128 -17.00 9.26 6.41
CA THR A 128 -16.89 10.69 6.71
C THR A 128 -16.62 11.54 5.47
N TYR A 129 -15.78 11.03 4.57
CA TYR A 129 -15.40 11.74 3.34
C TYR A 129 -16.22 11.29 2.13
N ASP A 130 -17.29 10.53 2.32
CA ASP A 130 -18.20 10.04 1.27
C ASP A 130 -17.45 9.40 0.07
N ILE A 131 -16.45 8.58 0.38
CA ILE A 131 -15.59 7.98 -0.67
C ILE A 131 -16.33 6.87 -1.41
N GLY A 132 -17.16 6.11 -0.70
CA GLY A 132 -18.07 5.12 -1.29
C GLY A 132 -17.38 3.86 -1.81
N LEU A 133 -16.29 3.41 -1.16
CA LEU A 133 -15.64 2.15 -1.50
C LEU A 133 -16.15 1.00 -0.63
N ASP A 134 -16.32 -0.18 -1.23
CA ASP A 134 -16.42 -1.42 -0.47
C ASP A 134 -15.06 -1.82 0.07
N ILE A 135 -14.90 -1.80 1.40
CA ILE A 135 -13.64 -2.19 2.05
C ILE A 135 -13.69 -3.68 2.37
N CYS A 136 -12.84 -4.46 1.71
CA CYS A 136 -12.71 -5.90 1.90
C CYS A 136 -11.45 -6.21 2.74
N LEU A 137 -11.61 -6.98 3.82
CA LEU A 137 -10.49 -7.39 4.69
C LEU A 137 -9.96 -8.78 4.36
N SER A 138 -10.53 -9.42 3.36
CA SER A 138 -10.14 -10.77 2.92
C SER A 138 -10.24 -10.91 1.42
N TYR A 139 -9.40 -11.77 0.86
CA TYR A 139 -9.45 -12.15 -0.55
C TYR A 139 -10.54 -13.20 -0.74
N TYR A 140 -11.57 -12.90 -1.54
CA TYR A 140 -12.75 -13.78 -1.78
C TYR A 140 -13.48 -14.27 -0.52
N GLY A 141 -13.39 -13.56 0.61
CA GLY A 141 -13.92 -14.07 1.89
C GLY A 141 -13.19 -15.30 2.44
N SER A 142 -12.10 -15.71 1.82
CA SER A 142 -11.33 -16.91 2.19
C SER A 142 -10.07 -16.54 2.97
N ARG A 143 -9.91 -17.14 4.15
CA ARG A 143 -8.70 -16.98 4.95
C ARG A 143 -7.47 -17.55 4.22
N GLN A 144 -7.60 -18.71 3.58
CA GLN A 144 -6.48 -19.35 2.89
C GLN A 144 -5.95 -18.48 1.76
N PHE A 145 -6.84 -17.94 0.91
CA PHE A 145 -6.45 -17.01 -0.15
C PHE A 145 -5.84 -15.72 0.42
N THR A 146 -6.44 -15.17 1.48
CA THR A 146 -5.93 -13.98 2.15
C THR A 146 -4.50 -14.18 2.65
N ASP A 147 -4.26 -15.28 3.37
CA ASP A 147 -2.94 -15.62 3.91
C ASP A 147 -1.91 -15.91 2.82
N PHE A 148 -2.34 -16.50 1.69
CA PHE A 148 -1.48 -16.71 0.55
C PHE A 148 -1.05 -15.39 -0.11
N PHE A 149 -2.01 -14.54 -0.49
CA PHE A 149 -1.71 -13.27 -1.16
C PHE A 149 -1.00 -12.27 -0.24
N TRP A 150 -1.29 -12.31 1.05
CA TRP A 150 -0.57 -11.53 2.06
C TRP A 150 0.95 -11.75 2.02
N LYS A 151 1.40 -12.94 1.71
CA LYS A 151 2.83 -13.31 1.71
C LYS A 151 3.58 -12.92 0.45
N LEU A 152 2.88 -12.41 -0.57
CA LEU A 152 3.45 -12.17 -1.89
C LEU A 152 3.97 -10.75 -2.12
N SER A 153 4.06 -9.91 -1.07
CA SER A 153 4.49 -8.53 -1.26
C SER A 153 5.30 -7.99 -0.08
N ASP A 154 5.83 -6.78 -0.24
CA ASP A 154 6.88 -6.17 0.55
C ASP A 154 6.57 -6.00 2.05
N GLN A 155 5.30 -5.90 2.46
CA GLN A 155 4.92 -5.81 3.87
C GLN A 155 5.28 -7.05 4.69
N LYS A 156 5.48 -8.20 4.01
CA LYS A 156 5.71 -9.48 4.69
C LYS A 156 6.92 -9.43 5.63
N ILE A 157 8.06 -8.92 5.17
CA ILE A 157 9.27 -8.91 5.99
C ILE A 157 9.12 -8.05 7.25
N PHE A 158 8.34 -6.97 7.17
CA PHE A 158 8.05 -6.10 8.32
C PHE A 158 7.10 -6.81 9.30
N ALA A 159 6.04 -7.44 8.80
CA ALA A 159 5.09 -8.21 9.60
C ALA A 159 5.76 -9.39 10.32
N ASP A 160 6.59 -10.16 9.61
CA ASP A 160 7.35 -11.29 10.17
C ASP A 160 8.30 -10.83 11.31
N ASN A 161 8.69 -9.57 11.31
CA ASN A 161 9.50 -8.97 12.35
C ASN A 161 8.68 -8.20 13.40
N GLY A 162 7.36 -8.38 13.43
CA GLY A 162 6.47 -7.85 14.47
C GLY A 162 6.11 -6.37 14.32
N ILE A 163 6.29 -5.79 13.13
CA ILE A 163 5.78 -4.45 12.81
C ILE A 163 4.34 -4.60 12.31
N PRO A 164 3.35 -3.90 12.87
CA PRO A 164 2.01 -3.85 12.30
C PRO A 164 2.08 -3.43 10.83
N SER A 165 1.52 -4.24 9.96
CA SER A 165 1.69 -4.04 8.51
C SER A 165 0.39 -4.32 7.78
N VAL A 166 0.09 -3.52 6.77
CA VAL A 166 -1.06 -3.72 5.89
C VAL A 166 -0.65 -3.62 4.42
N MET A 167 -1.41 -4.29 3.57
CA MET A 167 -1.30 -4.15 2.12
C MET A 167 -2.65 -3.69 1.56
N PHE A 168 -2.65 -2.55 0.90
CA PHE A 168 -3.75 -2.12 0.06
C PHE A 168 -3.56 -2.66 -1.35
N THR A 169 -4.61 -3.28 -1.88
CA THR A 169 -4.59 -3.88 -3.22
C THR A 169 -5.99 -3.91 -3.83
N SER A 170 -6.06 -3.95 -5.15
CA SER A 170 -7.29 -4.28 -5.88
C SER A 170 -7.34 -5.75 -6.31
N GLY A 171 -6.32 -6.51 -5.96
CA GLY A 171 -6.19 -7.91 -6.33
C GLY A 171 -5.40 -8.11 -7.62
N ILE A 172 -4.95 -9.34 -7.85
CA ILE A 172 -4.17 -9.72 -9.02
C ILE A 172 -5.12 -10.04 -10.17
N THR A 173 -5.10 -9.21 -11.20
CA THR A 173 -5.93 -9.39 -12.40
C THR A 173 -5.28 -10.30 -13.44
N MET A 174 -6.04 -10.69 -14.46
CA MET A 174 -5.54 -11.47 -15.61
C MET A 174 -4.49 -10.72 -16.45
N ASN A 175 -4.34 -9.40 -16.24
CA ASN A 175 -3.36 -8.55 -16.93
C ASN A 175 -2.00 -8.52 -16.23
N ASN A 176 -1.94 -8.93 -14.97
CA ASN A 176 -0.72 -8.93 -14.16
C ASN A 176 0.42 -9.68 -14.87
N ASN A 177 1.60 -9.07 -14.95
CA ASN A 177 2.76 -9.59 -15.67
C ASN A 177 2.48 -9.93 -17.15
N LYS A 178 1.61 -9.16 -17.83
CA LYS A 178 1.28 -9.32 -19.25
C LYS A 178 1.52 -8.03 -20.03
N LEU A 179 1.71 -8.15 -21.35
CA LEU A 179 1.84 -7.02 -22.27
C LEU A 179 0.59 -6.11 -22.33
N ARG A 180 -0.54 -6.60 -21.86
CA ARG A 180 -1.81 -5.87 -21.82
C ARG A 180 -2.06 -5.13 -20.51
N ASP A 181 -1.14 -5.18 -19.54
CA ASP A 181 -1.18 -4.32 -18.35
C ASP A 181 -0.76 -2.90 -18.73
N LYS A 182 -1.71 -2.16 -19.30
CA LYS A 182 -1.54 -0.82 -19.87
C LYS A 182 -2.39 0.19 -19.10
N VAL A 183 -2.04 1.47 -19.19
CA VAL A 183 -2.81 2.58 -18.59
C VAL A 183 -4.29 2.54 -19.00
N SER A 184 -4.58 2.14 -20.24
CA SER A 184 -5.96 2.02 -20.73
C SER A 184 -6.80 0.93 -20.04
N THR A 185 -6.19 0.07 -19.22
CA THR A 185 -6.90 -0.95 -18.43
C THR A 185 -7.15 -0.51 -16.98
N LEU A 186 -6.67 0.67 -16.59
CA LEU A 186 -6.89 1.22 -15.26
C LEU A 186 -8.24 1.93 -15.17
N ASN A 187 -8.89 1.81 -14.00
CA ASN A 187 -10.03 2.64 -13.65
C ASN A 187 -9.53 3.84 -12.82
N MET A 188 -9.32 4.98 -13.48
CA MET A 188 -8.72 6.17 -12.87
C MET A 188 -9.60 6.78 -11.78
N ASP A 189 -10.93 6.72 -11.91
CA ASP A 189 -11.83 7.24 -10.89
C ASP A 189 -11.77 6.41 -9.60
N VAL A 190 -11.76 5.10 -9.74
CA VAL A 190 -11.62 4.19 -8.59
C VAL A 190 -10.21 4.26 -8.00
N LEU A 191 -9.18 4.38 -8.82
CA LEU A 191 -7.81 4.60 -8.34
C LEU A 191 -7.71 5.86 -7.47
N ARG A 192 -8.31 6.97 -7.92
CA ARG A 192 -8.38 8.21 -7.14
C ARG A 192 -9.09 8.01 -5.80
N LYS A 193 -10.25 7.35 -5.77
CA LYS A 193 -10.97 7.03 -4.53
C LYS A 193 -10.12 6.21 -3.56
N ARG A 194 -9.38 5.22 -4.08
CA ARG A 194 -8.49 4.36 -3.26
C ARG A 194 -7.36 5.16 -2.62
N ILE A 195 -6.71 6.03 -3.41
CA ILE A 195 -5.65 6.91 -2.89
C ILE A 195 -6.22 7.87 -1.85
N TYR A 196 -7.41 8.44 -2.09
CA TYR A 196 -8.07 9.37 -1.17
C TYR A 196 -8.42 8.70 0.15
N LEU A 197 -8.91 7.46 0.12
CA LEU A 197 -9.16 6.68 1.33
C LEU A 197 -7.87 6.43 2.13
N ILE A 198 -6.80 6.01 1.44
CA ILE A 198 -5.50 5.75 2.09
C ILE A 198 -4.95 7.04 2.71
N TYR A 199 -5.05 8.16 1.99
CA TYR A 199 -4.63 9.47 2.48
C TYR A 199 -5.32 9.82 3.80
N HIS A 200 -6.64 9.87 3.83
CA HIS A 200 -7.39 10.25 5.03
C HIS A 200 -7.20 9.27 6.18
N TRP A 201 -7.07 7.99 5.86
CA TRP A 201 -6.78 7.00 6.89
C TRP A 201 -5.41 7.21 7.53
N VAL A 202 -4.37 7.48 6.74
CA VAL A 202 -3.02 7.77 7.27
C VAL A 202 -3.03 9.11 8.01
N GLU A 203 -3.62 10.16 7.43
CA GLU A 203 -3.74 11.49 8.05
C GLU A 203 -4.35 11.43 9.45
N THR A 204 -5.42 10.64 9.63
CA THR A 204 -6.11 10.49 10.92
C THR A 204 -5.23 9.82 12.00
N MET A 205 -4.13 9.17 11.61
CA MET A 205 -3.20 8.50 12.53
C MET A 205 -1.94 9.32 12.86
N LEU A 206 -1.75 10.46 12.21
CA LEU A 206 -0.58 11.34 12.38
C LEU A 206 -0.83 12.41 13.44
#